data_6afb9d949034ca0ae1f625d8b53645f7
#
_entry.id   6afb9d949034ca0ae1f625d8b53645f7
#
_cell.length_a   1.000
_cell.length_b   1.000
_cell.length_c   1.000
_cell.angle_alpha   90.00
_cell.angle_beta   90.00
_cell.angle_gamma   90.00
#
_symmetry.space_group_name_H-M   'P 1'
#
loop_
_entity.id
_entity.type
_entity.pdbx_description
1 polymer ?
#
loop_
_entity_poly.entity_id
_entity_poly.type
_entity_poly.pdbx_seq_one_letter_code
_entity_poly.pdbx_strand_id
1 'polypeptide(L)'
;MEEKNKLLSSQTIFRTLAFLVLLNLLFLDFVIFDRPPTQIIEKAVPIPVVSNACPVSCLSEISKATKAAALSTKPTSLPAGGLTPTPTVKPASQTQTSSFVKEFFVPFGSGSNSSDDWQDVPGLRATLDPANYGSIKIVTFEASVRIPTGNEVAYVRLFNATDKHPVWFSDVSLEGGTPALLISKPITLDLGNKTYQVQMKTSLKFQAFLDQSRLHIITN
;
A
#
# COMPACT_ATOMS: atom_id res chain seq x y z
N MET A 1 -39.74 53.19 -32.15
CA MET A 1 -39.22 52.15 -33.10
C MET A 1 -37.88 51.56 -32.68
N GLU A 2 -37.05 52.28 -31.93
CA GLU A 2 -35.70 51.85 -31.50
C GLU A 2 -35.70 50.70 -30.46
N GLU A 3 -36.65 50.68 -29.54
CA GLU A 3 -36.73 49.68 -28.48
C GLU A 3 -37.07 48.26 -29.01
N LYS A 4 -37.90 48.15 -30.04
CA LYS A 4 -38.20 46.87 -30.70
C LYS A 4 -37.00 46.26 -31.43
N ASN A 5 -36.10 47.06 -31.97
CA ASN A 5 -34.89 46.58 -32.65
C ASN A 5 -33.85 46.04 -31.65
N LYS A 6 -33.78 46.60 -30.45
CA LYS A 6 -32.88 46.18 -29.40
C LYS A 6 -33.28 44.82 -28.78
N LEU A 7 -34.60 44.60 -28.62
CA LEU A 7 -35.16 43.33 -28.16
C LEU A 7 -34.99 42.20 -29.19
N LEU A 8 -35.19 42.51 -30.48
CA LEU A 8 -34.95 41.55 -31.58
C LEU A 8 -33.48 41.15 -31.69
N SER A 9 -32.55 42.08 -31.50
CA SER A 9 -31.10 41.81 -31.46
C SER A 9 -30.71 40.90 -30.29
N SER A 10 -31.23 41.11 -29.08
CA SER A 10 -30.97 40.30 -27.91
C SER A 10 -31.49 38.87 -28.06
N GLN A 11 -32.68 38.66 -28.59
CA GLN A 11 -33.24 37.33 -28.85
C GLN A 11 -32.43 36.58 -29.90
N THR A 12 -31.95 37.28 -30.93
CA THR A 12 -31.13 36.64 -31.98
C THR A 12 -29.77 36.19 -31.41
N ILE A 13 -29.14 37.03 -30.58
CA ILE A 13 -27.88 36.68 -29.90
C ILE A 13 -28.08 35.46 -28.99
N PHE A 14 -29.16 35.43 -28.22
CA PHE A 14 -29.46 34.31 -27.34
C PHE A 14 -29.69 32.98 -28.10
N ARG A 15 -30.40 33.04 -29.23
CA ARG A 15 -30.63 31.87 -30.09
C ARG A 15 -29.33 31.37 -30.72
N THR A 16 -28.47 32.26 -31.21
CA THR A 16 -27.16 31.85 -31.76
C THR A 16 -26.24 31.25 -30.70
N LEU A 17 -26.22 31.80 -29.50
CA LEU A 17 -25.43 31.24 -28.37
C LEU A 17 -25.96 29.87 -27.99
N ALA A 18 -27.29 29.71 -27.87
CA ALA A 18 -27.88 28.38 -27.54
C ALA A 18 -27.59 27.35 -28.63
N PHE A 19 -27.60 27.74 -29.90
CA PHE A 19 -27.27 26.85 -31.00
C PHE A 19 -25.79 26.42 -30.96
N LEU A 20 -24.87 27.35 -30.66
CA LEU A 20 -23.44 27.01 -30.51
C LEU A 20 -23.17 26.06 -29.35
N VAL A 21 -23.87 26.22 -28.22
CA VAL A 21 -23.77 25.30 -27.09
C VAL A 21 -24.27 23.91 -27.47
N LEU A 22 -25.39 23.84 -28.17
CA LEU A 22 -25.96 22.56 -28.64
C LEU A 22 -25.03 21.84 -29.63
N LEU A 23 -24.43 22.60 -30.55
CA LEU A 23 -23.47 22.08 -31.51
C LEU A 23 -22.21 21.53 -30.79
N ASN A 24 -21.74 22.22 -29.77
CA ASN A 24 -20.59 21.77 -28.95
C ASN A 24 -20.91 20.49 -28.19
N LEU A 25 -22.10 20.36 -27.61
CA LEU A 25 -22.55 19.14 -26.95
C LEU A 25 -22.61 17.95 -27.92
N LEU A 26 -23.19 18.14 -29.10
CA LEU A 26 -23.25 17.10 -30.13
C LEU A 26 -21.84 16.68 -30.60
N PHE A 27 -20.93 17.64 -30.71
CA PHE A 27 -19.54 17.33 -31.07
C PHE A 27 -18.83 16.53 -29.99
N LEU A 28 -19.06 16.84 -28.72
CA LEU A 28 -18.52 16.07 -27.59
C LEU A 28 -19.09 14.65 -27.57
N ASP A 29 -20.40 14.48 -27.78
CA ASP A 29 -21.03 13.17 -27.86
C ASP A 29 -20.43 12.33 -28.99
N PHE A 30 -20.23 12.94 -30.16
CA PHE A 30 -19.60 12.29 -31.31
C PHE A 30 -18.16 11.84 -31.00
N VAL A 31 -17.34 12.70 -30.39
CA VAL A 31 -15.95 12.37 -30.01
C VAL A 31 -15.86 11.27 -28.95
N ILE A 32 -16.85 11.20 -28.06
CA ILE A 32 -16.89 10.15 -27.03
C ILE A 32 -17.35 8.81 -27.61
N PHE A 33 -18.32 8.82 -28.52
CA PHE A 33 -18.89 7.60 -29.11
C PHE A 33 -18.00 6.96 -30.18
N ASP A 34 -17.22 7.75 -30.90
CA ASP A 34 -16.33 7.28 -31.98
C ASP A 34 -14.95 6.82 -31.50
N ARG A 35 -14.73 6.71 -30.18
CA ARG A 35 -13.50 6.06 -29.68
C ARG A 35 -13.63 4.55 -29.90
N PRO A 36 -12.87 3.94 -30.84
CA PRO A 36 -12.87 2.50 -30.96
C PRO A 36 -12.45 1.89 -29.61
N PRO A 37 -13.08 0.78 -29.17
CA PRO A 37 -12.65 0.10 -27.96
C PRO A 37 -11.17 -0.25 -28.14
N THR A 38 -10.33 0.24 -27.23
CA THR A 38 -8.91 -0.08 -27.23
C THR A 38 -8.81 -1.59 -27.06
N GLN A 39 -8.54 -2.29 -28.14
CA GLN A 39 -8.25 -3.71 -28.15
C GLN A 39 -6.95 -3.88 -27.33
N ILE A 40 -7.11 -4.31 -26.10
CA ILE A 40 -5.99 -4.81 -25.30
C ILE A 40 -5.57 -6.10 -26.02
N ILE A 41 -4.57 -5.98 -26.89
CA ILE A 41 -3.86 -7.16 -27.40
C ILE A 41 -3.11 -7.71 -26.20
N GLU A 42 -3.74 -8.62 -25.50
CA GLU A 42 -3.12 -9.46 -24.49
C GLU A 42 -2.13 -10.37 -25.24
N LYS A 43 -0.94 -9.81 -25.45
CA LYS A 43 0.18 -10.59 -25.96
C LYS A 43 0.51 -11.59 -24.84
N ALA A 44 -0.01 -12.80 -24.98
CA ALA A 44 0.32 -13.92 -24.11
C ALA A 44 1.84 -14.08 -24.08
N VAL A 45 2.47 -13.50 -23.08
CA VAL A 45 3.85 -13.78 -22.75
C VAL A 45 3.86 -15.22 -22.22
N PRO A 46 4.57 -16.15 -22.83
CA PRO A 46 4.67 -17.51 -22.31
C PRO A 46 5.26 -17.42 -20.90
N ILE A 47 4.44 -17.75 -19.89
CA ILE A 47 4.91 -17.87 -18.51
C ILE A 47 5.92 -18.99 -18.48
N PRO A 48 7.21 -18.76 -18.14
CA PRO A 48 8.14 -19.85 -17.94
C PRO A 48 7.58 -20.68 -16.78
N VAL A 49 7.28 -21.93 -17.06
CA VAL A 49 6.93 -22.92 -16.03
C VAL A 49 8.16 -23.07 -15.15
N VAL A 50 8.16 -22.35 -14.04
CA VAL A 50 9.17 -22.53 -12.99
C VAL A 50 8.86 -23.88 -12.37
N SER A 51 9.60 -24.92 -12.79
CA SER A 51 9.57 -26.20 -12.11
C SER A 51 10.12 -25.97 -10.70
N ASN A 52 9.29 -26.18 -9.68
CA ASN A 52 9.64 -26.09 -8.26
C ASN A 52 10.59 -27.21 -7.79
N ALA A 53 11.39 -27.77 -8.68
CA ALA A 53 12.44 -28.69 -8.33
C ALA A 53 13.72 -27.90 -8.06
N CYS A 54 14.13 -27.82 -6.79
CA CYS A 54 15.45 -27.31 -6.44
C CYS A 54 16.51 -28.08 -7.22
N PRO A 55 17.43 -27.38 -7.94
CA PRO A 55 18.53 -28.07 -8.62
C PRO A 55 19.33 -28.89 -7.61
N VAL A 56 19.72 -30.12 -8.00
CA VAL A 56 20.42 -31.08 -7.14
C VAL A 56 21.70 -30.46 -6.51
N SER A 57 22.27 -29.43 -7.11
CA SER A 57 23.39 -28.65 -6.60
C SER A 57 23.10 -27.91 -5.29
N CYS A 58 21.85 -27.47 -5.06
CA CYS A 58 21.48 -26.79 -3.79
C CYS A 58 21.41 -27.77 -2.61
N LEU A 59 21.03 -29.02 -2.85
CA LEU A 59 20.96 -30.04 -1.79
C LEU A 59 22.36 -30.48 -1.32
N SER A 60 23.39 -30.42 -2.17
CA SER A 60 24.76 -30.79 -1.81
C SER A 60 25.45 -29.75 -0.93
N GLU A 61 25.09 -28.48 -1.05
CA GLU A 61 25.67 -27.40 -0.22
C GLU A 61 25.09 -27.41 1.22
N ILE A 62 23.78 -27.75 1.37
CA ILE A 62 23.14 -27.85 2.68
C ILE A 62 23.73 -29.00 3.49
N SER A 63 24.03 -30.14 2.84
CA SER A 63 24.64 -31.30 3.53
C SER A 63 26.09 -31.04 3.94
N LYS A 64 26.85 -30.17 3.23
CA LYS A 64 28.20 -29.75 3.65
C LYS A 64 28.20 -28.82 4.85
N ALA A 65 27.23 -27.88 4.92
CA ALA A 65 27.11 -26.94 6.03
C ALA A 65 26.77 -27.64 7.35
N THR A 66 25.92 -28.67 7.31
CA THR A 66 25.52 -29.44 8.52
C THR A 66 26.66 -30.31 9.03
N LYS A 67 27.57 -30.78 8.18
CA LYS A 67 28.71 -31.62 8.59
C LYS A 67 29.88 -30.82 9.15
N ALA A 68 29.98 -29.52 8.84
CA ALA A 68 31.01 -28.63 9.40
C ALA A 68 30.68 -28.15 10.81
N ALA A 69 29.40 -28.10 11.20
CA ALA A 69 28.97 -27.66 12.52
C ALA A 69 29.12 -28.73 13.61
N ALA A 70 29.32 -30.01 13.26
CA ALA A 70 29.39 -31.13 14.20
C ALA A 70 30.83 -31.45 14.71
N LEU A 71 31.88 -30.74 14.28
CA LEU A 71 33.27 -31.10 14.58
C LEU A 71 34.04 -30.10 15.43
N SER A 72 33.37 -29.17 16.13
CA SER A 72 34.05 -28.16 16.98
C SER A 72 33.54 -28.14 18.42
N THR A 73 33.63 -29.24 19.11
CA THR A 73 33.55 -29.25 20.59
C THR A 73 34.71 -30.08 21.16
N LYS A 74 35.83 -29.41 21.39
CA LYS A 74 36.95 -29.96 22.19
C LYS A 74 36.86 -29.29 23.56
N PRO A 75 36.72 -30.06 24.65
CA PRO A 75 36.74 -29.49 26.02
C PRO A 75 38.19 -29.14 26.40
N THR A 76 38.43 -27.88 26.73
CA THR A 76 39.67 -27.43 27.34
C THR A 76 39.50 -27.45 28.85
N SER A 77 40.31 -28.26 29.53
CA SER A 77 40.44 -28.38 30.97
C SER A 77 41.03 -27.13 31.61
N LEU A 78 40.42 -26.65 32.72
CA LEU A 78 40.92 -25.56 33.56
C LEU A 78 41.97 -26.09 34.57
N PRO A 79 42.99 -25.27 34.92
CA PRO A 79 43.77 -25.52 36.14
C PRO A 79 43.11 -24.87 37.37
N ALA A 80 43.13 -25.60 38.46
CA ALA A 80 42.70 -25.19 39.80
C ALA A 80 43.64 -24.15 40.39
N GLY A 81 43.10 -23.12 41.04
CA GLY A 81 43.89 -22.15 41.82
C GLY A 81 43.03 -21.17 42.60
N GLY A 82 43.05 -21.29 43.96
CA GLY A 82 42.96 -20.17 44.88
C GLY A 82 41.57 -19.72 45.37
N LEU A 83 41.20 -20.21 46.57
CA LEU A 83 40.06 -19.75 47.36
C LEU A 83 40.34 -18.38 47.97
N THR A 84 39.51 -17.36 47.71
CA THR A 84 39.35 -16.17 48.54
C THR A 84 37.84 -15.92 48.75
N PRO A 85 37.32 -15.83 49.99
CA PRO A 85 35.88 -15.58 50.21
C PRO A 85 35.57 -14.12 49.98
N THR A 86 34.79 -13.85 48.94
CA THR A 86 34.18 -12.54 48.66
C THR A 86 32.78 -12.46 49.27
N PRO A 87 32.36 -11.35 49.87
CA PRO A 87 31.08 -11.23 50.57
C PRO A 87 29.90 -11.40 49.61
N THR A 88 28.97 -12.27 50.01
CA THR A 88 27.72 -12.55 49.36
C THR A 88 26.84 -11.30 49.33
N VAL A 89 26.81 -10.57 48.20
CA VAL A 89 25.79 -9.59 47.92
C VAL A 89 24.59 -10.36 47.39
N LYS A 90 23.50 -10.37 48.17
CA LYS A 90 22.21 -10.95 47.81
C LYS A 90 21.71 -10.21 46.57
N PRO A 91 21.51 -10.86 45.40
CA PRO A 91 20.92 -10.20 44.26
C PRO A 91 19.49 -9.79 44.59
N ALA A 92 19.21 -8.50 44.59
CA ALA A 92 17.83 -8.01 44.52
C ALA A 92 17.21 -8.52 43.22
N SER A 93 16.25 -9.41 43.35
CA SER A 93 15.45 -9.90 42.22
C SER A 93 14.65 -8.72 41.65
N GLN A 94 15.24 -8.02 40.68
CA GLN A 94 14.47 -7.10 39.86
C GLN A 94 13.57 -7.93 38.94
N THR A 95 12.32 -8.04 39.30
CA THR A 95 11.27 -8.51 38.40
C THR A 95 11.15 -7.48 37.26
N GLN A 96 11.99 -7.61 36.25
CA GLN A 96 11.77 -6.90 34.99
C GLN A 96 10.54 -7.53 34.34
N THR A 97 9.41 -6.88 34.51
CA THR A 97 8.22 -7.12 33.69
C THR A 97 8.57 -6.64 32.29
N SER A 98 9.23 -7.47 31.49
CA SER A 98 9.42 -7.20 30.06
C SER A 98 8.06 -7.31 29.41
N SER A 99 7.43 -6.16 29.12
CA SER A 99 6.28 -6.09 28.23
C SER A 99 6.79 -6.46 26.83
N PHE A 100 6.45 -7.65 26.37
CA PHE A 100 6.81 -8.10 25.02
C PHE A 100 5.94 -7.32 24.03
N VAL A 101 6.55 -6.40 23.30
CA VAL A 101 5.92 -5.74 22.15
C VAL A 101 5.78 -6.79 21.05
N LYS A 102 4.56 -6.99 20.54
CA LYS A 102 4.28 -7.85 19.40
C LYS A 102 3.93 -6.98 18.19
N GLU A 103 4.40 -7.40 17.03
CA GLU A 103 4.14 -6.73 15.76
C GLU A 103 3.39 -7.68 14.83
N PHE A 104 2.38 -7.16 14.16
CA PHE A 104 1.59 -7.89 13.17
C PHE A 104 1.55 -7.09 11.87
N PHE A 105 1.63 -7.80 10.75
CA PHE A 105 1.52 -7.23 9.42
C PHE A 105 0.35 -7.86 8.68
N VAL A 106 -0.60 -7.01 8.25
CA VAL A 106 -1.73 -7.44 7.43
C VAL A 106 -1.50 -6.95 6.01
N PRO A 107 -1.09 -7.82 5.07
CA PRO A 107 -0.80 -7.43 3.70
C PRO A 107 -2.09 -7.18 2.92
N PHE A 108 -2.08 -6.17 2.04
CA PHE A 108 -3.11 -5.96 1.01
C PHE A 108 -2.61 -6.43 -0.36
N GLY A 109 -1.33 -6.20 -0.68
CA GLY A 109 -0.71 -6.58 -1.94
C GLY A 109 -0.17 -5.41 -2.74
N SER A 110 -0.10 -5.59 -4.06
CA SER A 110 0.44 -4.64 -5.03
C SER A 110 -0.58 -4.33 -6.12
N GLY A 111 -0.44 -3.17 -6.78
CA GLY A 111 -1.35 -2.77 -7.85
C GLY A 111 -0.91 -1.47 -8.52
N SER A 112 -1.78 -0.87 -9.30
CA SER A 112 -1.50 0.42 -9.95
C SER A 112 -2.79 1.19 -10.22
N ASN A 113 -2.66 2.50 -10.40
CA ASN A 113 -3.75 3.37 -10.81
C ASN A 113 -3.21 4.57 -11.59
N SER A 114 -4.08 5.15 -12.46
CA SER A 114 -3.81 6.37 -13.22
C SER A 114 -4.99 7.35 -13.19
N SER A 115 -5.95 7.15 -12.29
CA SER A 115 -7.11 8.03 -12.16
C SER A 115 -6.76 9.25 -11.31
N ASP A 116 -7.30 10.41 -11.65
CA ASP A 116 -7.26 11.64 -10.83
C ASP A 116 -8.30 11.63 -9.70
N ASP A 117 -9.26 10.71 -9.75
CA ASP A 117 -10.19 10.43 -8.66
C ASP A 117 -9.76 9.22 -7.84
N TRP A 118 -10.20 9.19 -6.57
CA TRP A 118 -9.97 8.03 -5.71
C TRP A 118 -10.64 6.78 -6.29
N GLN A 119 -9.82 5.80 -6.66
CA GLN A 119 -10.26 4.51 -7.16
C GLN A 119 -9.78 3.39 -6.25
N ASP A 120 -10.62 2.39 -6.11
CA ASP A 120 -10.26 1.14 -5.46
C ASP A 120 -9.21 0.41 -6.28
N VAL A 121 -8.08 0.03 -5.66
CA VAL A 121 -7.11 -0.83 -6.34
C VAL A 121 -7.64 -2.27 -6.31
N PRO A 122 -7.89 -2.88 -7.48
CA PRO A 122 -8.52 -4.20 -7.54
C PRO A 122 -7.75 -5.27 -6.75
N GLY A 123 -8.48 -6.05 -5.95
CA GLY A 123 -7.90 -7.15 -5.18
C GLY A 123 -7.19 -6.77 -3.88
N LEU A 124 -6.93 -5.48 -3.63
CA LEU A 124 -6.22 -5.02 -2.44
C LEU A 124 -7.18 -4.81 -1.27
N ARG A 125 -7.66 -5.91 -0.72
CA ARG A 125 -8.63 -5.95 0.40
C ARG A 125 -8.16 -6.89 1.49
N ALA A 126 -8.41 -6.51 2.73
CA ALA A 126 -8.24 -7.38 3.89
C ALA A 126 -9.39 -7.16 4.88
N THR A 127 -9.88 -8.25 5.44
CA THR A 127 -10.91 -8.21 6.48
C THR A 127 -10.26 -8.54 7.81
N LEU A 128 -10.44 -7.66 8.80
CA LEU A 128 -9.83 -7.81 10.11
C LEU A 128 -10.74 -7.25 11.21
N ASP A 129 -10.59 -7.80 12.41
CA ASP A 129 -11.18 -7.29 13.64
C ASP A 129 -10.06 -6.88 14.59
N PRO A 130 -9.99 -5.60 15.02
CA PRO A 130 -8.98 -5.14 15.96
C PRO A 130 -8.93 -5.93 17.28
N ALA A 131 -10.05 -6.50 17.72
CA ALA A 131 -10.14 -7.28 18.93
C ALA A 131 -9.23 -8.53 18.92
N ASN A 132 -8.88 -9.03 17.72
CA ASN A 132 -8.02 -10.20 17.56
C ASN A 132 -6.53 -9.93 17.87
N TYR A 133 -6.14 -8.66 18.01
CA TYR A 133 -4.75 -8.24 18.21
C TYR A 133 -4.42 -7.88 19.69
N GLY A 134 -5.39 -8.00 20.59
CA GLY A 134 -5.23 -7.65 22.01
C GLY A 134 -5.11 -6.14 22.24
N SER A 135 -4.20 -5.70 23.11
CA SER A 135 -4.02 -4.28 23.42
C SER A 135 -3.19 -3.60 22.34
N ILE A 136 -3.85 -3.02 21.37
CA ILE A 136 -3.20 -2.28 20.27
C ILE A 136 -2.62 -0.98 20.81
N LYS A 137 -1.34 -0.76 20.56
CA LYS A 137 -0.62 0.46 20.92
C LYS A 137 -0.59 1.46 19.76
N ILE A 138 -0.27 0.98 18.56
CA ILE A 138 -0.15 1.79 17.34
C ILE A 138 -0.58 0.94 16.14
N VAL A 139 -1.26 1.58 15.19
CA VAL A 139 -1.49 1.04 13.85
C VAL A 139 -1.04 2.08 12.84
N THR A 140 -0.27 1.66 11.84
CA THR A 140 0.09 2.49 10.69
C THR A 140 -0.26 1.77 9.39
N PHE A 141 -0.56 2.55 8.36
CA PHE A 141 -0.66 2.06 7.00
C PHE A 141 0.65 2.33 6.29
N GLU A 142 1.20 1.32 5.65
CA GLU A 142 2.47 1.37 4.94
C GLU A 142 2.24 1.06 3.46
N ALA A 143 2.80 1.90 2.58
CA ALA A 143 2.66 1.77 1.14
C ALA A 143 3.99 2.05 0.44
N SER A 144 4.50 1.09 -0.32
CA SER A 144 5.65 1.27 -1.19
C SER A 144 5.16 1.74 -2.55
N VAL A 145 5.44 2.99 -2.90
CA VAL A 145 4.92 3.64 -4.10
C VAL A 145 6.04 3.96 -5.06
N ARG A 146 5.77 3.79 -6.35
CA ARG A 146 6.70 4.11 -7.43
C ARG A 146 5.96 4.85 -8.54
N ILE A 147 6.55 5.94 -9.02
CA ILE A 147 6.05 6.74 -10.12
C ILE A 147 7.11 6.76 -11.22
N PRO A 148 6.84 6.21 -12.42
CA PRO A 148 7.82 6.21 -13.52
C PRO A 148 8.13 7.59 -14.08
N THR A 149 7.19 8.54 -13.91
CA THR A 149 7.31 9.91 -14.44
C THR A 149 7.65 10.88 -13.30
N GLY A 150 8.61 11.79 -13.53
CA GLY A 150 9.08 12.71 -12.49
C GLY A 150 8.11 13.83 -12.08
N ASN A 151 7.00 14.02 -12.82
CA ASN A 151 6.08 15.15 -12.62
C ASN A 151 4.70 14.72 -12.08
N GLU A 152 4.58 13.52 -11.54
CA GLU A 152 3.30 13.02 -11.00
C GLU A 152 3.31 13.06 -9.47
N VAL A 153 2.13 13.19 -8.89
CA VAL A 153 1.91 12.96 -7.46
C VAL A 153 0.91 11.83 -7.31
N ALA A 154 1.33 10.76 -6.67
CA ALA A 154 0.44 9.64 -6.33
C ALA A 154 0.02 9.74 -4.86
N TYR A 155 -1.27 9.50 -4.62
CA TYR A 155 -1.87 9.43 -3.30
C TYR A 155 -2.40 8.04 -3.06
N VAL A 156 -2.16 7.51 -1.88
CA VAL A 156 -2.65 6.20 -1.45
C VAL A 156 -3.31 6.34 -0.09
N ARG A 157 -4.43 5.67 0.12
CA ARG A 157 -5.12 5.65 1.42
C ARG A 157 -5.79 4.32 1.69
N LEU A 158 -6.17 4.13 2.94
CA LEU A 158 -7.04 3.05 3.34
C LEU A 158 -8.50 3.52 3.36
N PHE A 159 -9.42 2.67 2.92
CA PHE A 159 -10.85 2.90 2.92
C PHE A 159 -11.57 1.75 3.63
N ASN A 160 -12.42 2.06 4.60
CA ASN A 160 -13.31 1.07 5.21
C ASN A 160 -14.46 0.79 4.25
N ALA A 161 -14.41 -0.32 3.54
CA ALA A 161 -15.41 -0.72 2.56
C ALA A 161 -16.72 -1.20 3.22
N THR A 162 -16.68 -1.62 4.48
CA THR A 162 -17.88 -2.02 5.24
C THR A 162 -18.73 -0.82 5.60
N ASP A 163 -18.11 0.22 6.20
CA ASP A 163 -18.83 1.40 6.69
C ASP A 163 -18.76 2.57 5.70
N LYS A 164 -18.08 2.38 4.55
CA LYS A 164 -18.03 3.30 3.40
C LYS A 164 -17.44 4.68 3.72
N HIS A 165 -16.31 4.72 4.41
CA HIS A 165 -15.57 5.95 4.69
C HIS A 165 -14.05 5.75 4.61
N PRO A 166 -13.26 6.80 4.29
CA PRO A 166 -11.82 6.73 4.38
C PRO A 166 -11.38 6.55 5.83
N VAL A 167 -10.29 5.80 6.03
CA VAL A 167 -9.65 5.71 7.35
C VAL A 167 -8.83 6.97 7.57
N TRP A 168 -9.17 7.73 8.60
CA TRP A 168 -8.53 9.01 8.91
C TRP A 168 -7.03 8.83 9.15
N PHE A 169 -6.24 9.75 8.60
CA PHE A 169 -4.77 9.78 8.69
C PHE A 169 -4.03 8.64 7.97
N SER A 170 -4.73 7.80 7.20
CA SER A 170 -4.09 6.77 6.38
C SER A 170 -3.52 7.30 5.06
N ASP A 171 -3.85 8.55 4.69
CA ASP A 171 -3.40 9.15 3.44
C ASP A 171 -1.89 9.36 3.45
N VAL A 172 -1.23 8.85 2.41
CA VAL A 172 0.19 9.05 2.11
C VAL A 172 0.35 9.49 0.67
N SER A 173 1.40 10.24 0.37
CA SER A 173 1.66 10.72 -0.99
C SER A 173 3.14 10.63 -1.34
N LEU A 174 3.42 10.35 -2.61
CA LEU A 174 4.74 10.43 -3.22
C LEU A 174 4.71 11.45 -4.33
N GLU A 175 5.67 12.37 -4.31
CA GLU A 175 5.93 13.32 -5.38
C GLU A 175 7.23 12.96 -6.08
N GLY A 176 7.16 12.81 -7.41
CA GLY A 176 8.33 12.49 -8.23
C GLY A 176 8.68 11.00 -8.29
N GLY A 177 9.73 10.69 -9.05
CA GLY A 177 10.02 9.38 -9.61
C GLY A 177 10.79 8.37 -8.74
N THR A 178 11.34 8.74 -7.57
CA THR A 178 12.10 7.78 -6.75
C THR A 178 11.16 6.91 -5.93
N PRO A 179 11.22 5.57 -6.05
CA PRO A 179 10.42 4.67 -5.22
C PRO A 179 10.65 4.89 -3.73
N ALA A 180 9.58 4.92 -2.95
CA ALA A 180 9.66 5.13 -1.51
C ALA A 180 8.64 4.29 -0.74
N LEU A 181 9.04 3.83 0.44
CA LEU A 181 8.12 3.31 1.45
C LEU A 181 7.55 4.50 2.23
N LEU A 182 6.25 4.68 2.12
CA LEU A 182 5.50 5.71 2.81
C LEU A 182 4.81 5.10 4.03
N ILE A 183 4.87 5.80 5.15
CA ILE A 183 4.24 5.36 6.40
C ILE A 183 3.26 6.46 6.81
N SER A 184 2.02 6.07 7.06
CA SER A 184 0.97 6.98 7.51
C SER A 184 1.22 7.48 8.95
N LYS A 185 0.49 8.50 9.36
CA LYS A 185 0.33 8.78 10.78
C LYS A 185 -0.36 7.59 11.46
N PRO A 186 -0.30 7.50 12.82
CA PRO A 186 -1.10 6.51 13.53
C PRO A 186 -2.58 6.64 13.19
N ILE A 187 -3.19 5.49 12.87
CA ILE A 187 -4.61 5.37 12.50
C ILE A 187 -5.38 4.59 13.55
N THR A 188 -6.69 4.77 13.56
CA THR A 188 -7.62 3.98 14.38
C THR A 188 -8.45 3.10 13.45
N LEU A 189 -8.55 1.81 13.78
CA LEU A 189 -9.40 0.86 13.09
C LEU A 189 -10.77 0.81 13.76
N ASP A 190 -11.82 0.66 12.95
CA ASP A 190 -13.20 0.55 13.46
C ASP A 190 -13.40 -0.80 14.14
N LEU A 191 -14.24 -0.82 15.18
CA LEU A 191 -14.51 -2.02 15.97
C LEU A 191 -15.28 -3.07 15.17
N GLY A 192 -15.01 -4.34 15.48
CA GLY A 192 -15.63 -5.49 14.84
C GLY A 192 -14.97 -5.86 13.51
N ASN A 193 -15.55 -6.86 12.85
CA ASN A 193 -15.01 -7.41 11.62
C ASN A 193 -15.29 -6.47 10.44
N LYS A 194 -14.28 -5.72 9.99
CA LYS A 194 -14.38 -4.74 8.91
C LYS A 194 -13.49 -5.11 7.73
N THR A 195 -13.98 -4.82 6.54
CA THR A 195 -13.18 -4.96 5.30
C THR A 195 -12.57 -3.62 4.94
N TYR A 196 -11.25 -3.60 4.90
CA TYR A 196 -10.47 -2.44 4.45
C TYR A 196 -9.97 -2.68 3.05
N GLN A 197 -9.90 -1.60 2.27
CA GLN A 197 -9.48 -1.59 0.88
C GLN A 197 -8.51 -0.46 0.62
N VAL A 198 -7.51 -0.71 -0.22
CA VAL A 198 -6.57 0.33 -0.66
C VAL A 198 -7.18 1.11 -1.80
N GLN A 199 -7.14 2.44 -1.70
CA GLN A 199 -7.51 3.37 -2.76
C GLN A 199 -6.29 4.18 -3.19
N MET A 200 -6.22 4.47 -4.49
CA MET A 200 -5.19 5.32 -5.08
C MET A 200 -5.82 6.39 -5.98
N LYS A 201 -5.12 7.52 -6.09
CA LYS A 201 -5.33 8.52 -7.16
C LYS A 201 -4.01 9.14 -7.58
N THR A 202 -3.98 9.76 -8.74
CA THR A 202 -2.85 10.52 -9.28
C THR A 202 -3.28 11.94 -9.64
N SER A 203 -2.36 12.89 -9.70
CA SER A 203 -2.71 14.29 -10.01
C SER A 203 -2.88 14.56 -11.50
N LEU A 204 -2.07 13.91 -12.35
CA LEU A 204 -1.97 14.18 -13.78
C LEU A 204 -2.39 12.98 -14.65
N LYS A 205 -3.04 11.96 -14.08
CA LYS A 205 -3.47 10.75 -14.79
C LYS A 205 -2.34 9.89 -15.36
N PHE A 206 -1.10 10.08 -14.91
CA PHE A 206 -0.03 9.15 -15.22
C PHE A 206 -0.07 7.96 -14.28
N GLN A 207 0.37 6.81 -14.79
CA GLN A 207 0.33 5.58 -14.01
C GLN A 207 1.32 5.61 -12.85
N ALA A 208 0.81 5.36 -11.64
CA ALA A 208 1.60 5.11 -10.45
C ALA A 208 1.41 3.64 -10.03
N PHE A 209 2.45 3.08 -9.43
CA PHE A 209 2.49 1.69 -8.98
C PHE A 209 2.60 1.64 -7.46
N LEU A 210 1.85 0.73 -6.90
CA LEU A 210 1.93 0.32 -5.51
C LEU A 210 2.62 -1.05 -5.47
N ASP A 211 3.88 -1.07 -5.12
CA ASP A 211 4.68 -2.31 -5.14
C ASP A 211 4.33 -3.20 -3.94
N GLN A 212 3.93 -2.60 -2.82
CA GLN A 212 3.45 -3.28 -1.62
C GLN A 212 2.58 -2.36 -0.78
N SER A 213 1.58 -2.92 -0.11
CA SER A 213 0.80 -2.22 0.91
C SER A 213 0.42 -3.15 2.06
N ARG A 214 0.43 -2.62 3.30
CA ARG A 214 0.10 -3.39 4.50
C ARG A 214 -0.32 -2.50 5.66
N LEU A 215 -1.03 -3.06 6.62
CA LEU A 215 -1.12 -2.52 7.97
C LEU A 215 0.01 -3.07 8.83
N HIS A 216 0.60 -2.20 9.63
CA HIS A 216 1.54 -2.55 10.68
C HIS A 216 0.88 -2.25 12.03
N ILE A 217 0.68 -3.27 12.84
CA ILE A 217 -0.03 -3.22 14.13
C ILE A 217 0.97 -3.58 15.21
N ILE A 218 1.17 -2.69 16.16
CA ILE A 218 2.02 -2.88 17.34
C ILE A 218 1.13 -3.02 18.57
N THR A 219 1.35 -4.05 19.36
CA THR A 219 0.60 -4.34 20.59
C THR A 219 1.52 -4.43 21.80
N ASN A 220 0.94 -4.29 23.00
CA ASN A 220 1.65 -4.50 24.29
C ASN A 220 1.67 -5.98 24.67
#